data_7f4c9777989851264aa7cd794a471f6d
#
_entry.id   7f4c9777989851264aa7cd794a471f6d
#
_cell.length_a   1.000
_cell.length_b   1.000
_cell.length_c   1.000
_cell.angle_alpha   90.00
_cell.angle_beta   90.00
_cell.angle_gamma   90.00
#
_symmetry.space_group_name_H-M   'P 1'
#
loop_
_entity.id
_entity.type
_entity.pdbx_description
1 polymer ?
#
loop_
_entity_poly.entity_id
_entity_poly.type
_entity_poly.pdbx_seq_one_letter_code
_entity_poly.pdbx_strand_id
1 'polypeptide(L)'
;MADTTKLDADEQRLAELGYKQELSRTWSGFSNFAISFSIISILAGCFTTFYVGWNNGGPAAIAIGWPIISIFILVIGLCMSELVSAYPTSGGIYWWASKLGGAKAGYYTGWLNLIGLLAIVASVCYGCATFFDLTLDTYSTSWAAGYSLKRVFLIFVVILVLVALVNIFSSKLLAIFNNISVWWHVVGATVIVAILIFLPDHHMSVHQVFTTTVNNSTLFGGKTSGLGFMFYVLPLSVILTQYTITGYDASAHLSEETHSAADSAAKGIWRSIFYSAIGGWILLLAFCFAVQNVGDVTAGGGFVNLIFSQALTPNWASFVLAVATIGQFFCSVACMTSCTRMLYAFSRDGAVPGAQYWSKLNHARVPVNGVMLTAVVALIITSPAIVTVDFFGIPSPVAFTAVVSIGVVGLYLAFAIPIFLRWRAGDSFQVGNWNLGNKYKWMAPIAVAEILITSFIAILPNNMYGFPTDTGFALKYVNYTPIVVGGALLALWIGWHASAKHWFTGPKHTIDLPAGVSSADEIALEHHDKGILPGEHHKHEDPPASS
;
A
#
# COMPACT_ATOMS: atom_id res chain seq x y z
N MET A 1 49.90 13.13 4.52
CA MET A 1 48.93 12.10 4.85
C MET A 1 47.62 12.62 4.29
N ALA A 2 47.19 12.07 3.14
CA ALA A 2 45.93 12.49 2.52
C ALA A 2 44.78 12.08 3.43
N ASP A 3 43.93 13.03 3.74
CA ASP A 3 42.69 12.84 4.48
C ASP A 3 41.80 11.94 3.60
N THR A 4 41.66 10.68 3.99
CA THR A 4 40.80 9.74 3.25
C THR A 4 39.38 10.27 3.31
N THR A 5 38.84 10.70 2.19
CA THR A 5 37.44 11.11 2.03
C THR A 5 36.56 10.00 2.56
N LYS A 6 35.96 10.22 3.74
CA LYS A 6 35.05 9.26 4.39
C LYS A 6 33.71 9.36 3.64
N LEU A 7 33.13 8.20 3.27
CA LEU A 7 31.73 8.08 2.86
C LEU A 7 30.84 8.75 3.91
N ASP A 8 29.70 9.31 3.49
CA ASP A 8 28.71 9.71 4.47
C ASP A 8 28.16 8.47 5.24
N ALA A 9 27.55 8.68 6.38
CA ALA A 9 27.11 7.59 7.26
C ALA A 9 26.07 6.66 6.58
N ASP A 10 25.25 7.20 5.68
CA ASP A 10 24.26 6.42 4.95
C ASP A 10 24.90 5.57 3.84
N GLU A 11 25.88 6.14 3.11
CA GLU A 11 26.65 5.41 2.09
C GLU A 11 27.53 4.33 2.73
N GLN A 12 28.15 4.64 3.86
CA GLN A 12 28.90 3.64 4.62
C GLN A 12 28.00 2.49 5.07
N ARG A 13 26.80 2.81 5.60
CA ARG A 13 25.85 1.77 6.01
C ARG A 13 25.39 0.91 4.84
N LEU A 14 25.12 1.52 3.68
CA LEU A 14 24.72 0.82 2.47
C LEU A 14 25.85 -0.09 1.96
N ALA A 15 27.09 0.41 2.00
CA ALA A 15 28.28 -0.36 1.63
C ALA A 15 28.51 -1.58 2.55
N GLU A 16 28.33 -1.44 3.86
CA GLU A 16 28.37 -2.56 4.81
C GLU A 16 27.32 -3.63 4.49
N LEU A 17 26.20 -3.25 3.87
CA LEU A 17 25.18 -4.17 3.38
C LEU A 17 25.49 -4.75 1.98
N GLY A 18 26.61 -4.35 1.37
CA GLY A 18 27.11 -4.88 0.10
C GLY A 18 26.64 -4.14 -1.14
N TYR A 19 26.10 -2.92 -1.00
CA TYR A 19 25.56 -2.15 -2.11
C TYR A 19 26.27 -0.81 -2.30
N LYS A 20 26.50 -0.44 -3.56
CA LYS A 20 26.89 0.90 -3.96
C LYS A 20 25.65 1.80 -4.06
N GLN A 21 25.81 3.09 -3.77
CA GLN A 21 24.75 4.09 -3.96
C GLN A 21 24.47 4.32 -5.45
N GLU A 22 23.39 3.73 -5.98
CA GLU A 22 23.00 3.87 -7.39
C GLU A 22 21.84 4.84 -7.56
N LEU A 23 20.89 4.84 -6.61
CA LEU A 23 19.74 5.74 -6.61
C LEU A 23 20.14 7.15 -6.10
N SER A 24 19.40 8.18 -6.51
CA SER A 24 19.68 9.56 -6.10
C SER A 24 19.15 9.83 -4.69
N ARG A 25 20.04 10.09 -3.72
CA ARG A 25 19.67 10.38 -2.33
C ARG A 25 19.21 11.84 -2.18
N THR A 26 17.95 12.11 -2.44
CA THR A 26 17.34 13.45 -2.44
C THR A 26 16.16 13.62 -1.50
N TRP A 27 15.73 12.56 -0.83
CA TRP A 27 14.57 12.56 0.05
C TRP A 27 14.95 12.95 1.49
N SER A 28 14.20 13.89 2.05
CA SER A 28 14.29 14.20 3.48
C SER A 28 13.54 13.15 4.31
N GLY A 29 13.73 13.14 5.64
CA GLY A 29 12.92 12.33 6.54
C GLY A 29 11.42 12.64 6.45
N PHE A 30 11.05 13.92 6.18
CA PHE A 30 9.65 14.28 5.93
C PHE A 30 9.13 13.70 4.62
N SER A 31 9.90 13.74 3.55
CA SER A 31 9.50 13.15 2.26
C SER A 31 9.36 11.62 2.35
N ASN A 32 10.21 10.98 3.15
CA ASN A 32 10.12 9.53 3.43
C ASN A 32 8.86 9.18 4.24
N PHE A 33 8.49 9.97 5.24
CA PHE A 33 7.19 9.87 5.91
C PHE A 33 6.04 10.11 4.92
N ALA A 34 6.18 11.13 4.07
CA ALA A 34 5.15 11.56 3.14
C ALA A 34 4.73 10.48 2.14
N ILE A 35 5.68 9.66 1.64
CA ILE A 35 5.33 8.58 0.70
C ILE A 35 4.42 7.54 1.36
N SER A 36 4.75 7.05 2.55
CA SER A 36 3.92 6.09 3.27
C SER A 36 2.58 6.67 3.67
N PHE A 37 2.55 7.92 4.13
CA PHE A 37 1.31 8.62 4.45
C PHE A 37 0.41 8.82 3.22
N SER A 38 1.01 9.10 2.05
CA SER A 38 0.29 9.26 0.78
C SER A 38 -0.28 7.93 0.26
N ILE A 39 0.41 6.81 0.49
CA ILE A 39 -0.10 5.48 0.11
C ILE A 39 -1.24 5.04 1.03
N ILE A 40 -1.11 5.21 2.34
CA ILE A 40 -2.18 4.93 3.30
C ILE A 40 -3.45 5.71 2.94
N SER A 41 -3.31 6.94 2.50
CA SER A 41 -4.37 7.79 1.93
C SER A 41 -5.78 7.57 2.50
N ILE A 42 -6.09 8.23 3.61
CA ILE A 42 -7.45 8.18 4.17
C ILE A 42 -8.51 8.72 3.19
N LEU A 43 -8.12 9.59 2.23
CA LEU A 43 -8.98 10.07 1.14
C LEU A 43 -9.19 9.03 0.02
N ALA A 44 -8.38 7.98 -0.03
CA ALA A 44 -8.59 6.85 -0.93
C ALA A 44 -9.30 5.70 -0.21
N GLY A 45 -8.66 5.11 0.79
CA GLY A 45 -9.11 3.89 1.42
C GLY A 45 -10.45 4.04 2.15
N CYS A 46 -10.63 5.10 2.98
CA CYS A 46 -11.90 5.31 3.67
C CYS A 46 -13.07 5.52 2.73
N PHE A 47 -12.85 6.07 1.52
CA PHE A 47 -13.90 6.25 0.53
C PHE A 47 -14.19 4.97 -0.25
N THR A 48 -13.14 4.27 -0.71
CA THR A 48 -13.29 3.12 -1.61
C THR A 48 -13.75 1.86 -0.89
N THR A 49 -13.44 1.70 0.39
CA THR A 49 -13.79 0.49 1.17
C THR A 49 -14.78 0.73 2.30
N PHE A 50 -15.37 1.93 2.40
CA PHE A 50 -16.40 2.24 3.40
C PHE A 50 -17.54 1.23 3.40
N TYR A 51 -18.01 0.84 2.21
CA TYR A 51 -19.10 -0.12 2.02
C TYR A 51 -18.80 -1.49 2.66
N VAL A 52 -17.53 -1.88 2.76
CA VAL A 52 -17.15 -3.15 3.39
C VAL A 52 -17.43 -3.10 4.90
N GLY A 53 -17.02 -2.02 5.55
CA GLY A 53 -17.31 -1.79 6.97
C GLY A 53 -18.81 -1.66 7.22
N TRP A 54 -19.50 -0.89 6.38
CA TRP A 54 -20.94 -0.67 6.50
C TRP A 54 -21.75 -1.96 6.37
N ASN A 55 -21.53 -2.72 5.31
CA ASN A 55 -22.32 -3.91 4.99
C ASN A 55 -22.09 -5.09 5.95
N ASN A 56 -20.94 -5.11 6.65
CA ASN A 56 -20.57 -6.21 7.55
C ASN A 56 -20.54 -5.81 9.03
N GLY A 57 -21.17 -4.70 9.39
CA GLY A 57 -21.22 -4.31 10.80
C GLY A 57 -21.78 -2.94 11.05
N GLY A 58 -21.96 -2.12 10.00
CA GLY A 58 -22.56 -0.79 10.09
C GLY A 58 -21.68 0.26 10.79
N PRO A 59 -22.31 1.38 11.21
CA PRO A 59 -21.60 2.45 11.90
C PRO A 59 -20.82 1.97 13.12
N ALA A 60 -21.38 1.07 13.93
CA ALA A 60 -20.73 0.56 15.13
C ALA A 60 -19.42 -0.18 14.83
N ALA A 61 -19.41 -1.02 13.78
CA ALA A 61 -18.20 -1.72 13.36
C ALA A 61 -17.13 -0.75 12.86
N ILE A 62 -17.51 0.30 12.15
CA ILE A 62 -16.59 1.33 11.66
C ILE A 62 -16.05 2.14 12.84
N ALA A 63 -16.90 2.65 13.72
CA ALA A 63 -16.51 3.52 14.82
C ALA A 63 -15.62 2.83 15.86
N ILE A 64 -15.87 1.54 16.14
CA ILE A 64 -15.15 0.74 17.15
C ILE A 64 -14.03 -0.07 16.50
N GLY A 65 -14.29 -0.71 15.37
CA GLY A 65 -13.35 -1.60 14.70
C GLY A 65 -12.12 -0.87 14.17
N TRP A 66 -12.30 0.31 13.58
CA TRP A 66 -11.19 1.08 13.05
C TRP A 66 -10.06 1.35 14.06
N PRO A 67 -10.29 1.95 15.25
CA PRO A 67 -9.21 2.20 16.20
C PRO A 67 -8.60 0.89 16.74
N ILE A 68 -9.39 -0.16 16.96
CA ILE A 68 -8.89 -1.45 17.44
C ILE A 68 -7.92 -2.06 16.44
N ILE A 69 -8.31 -2.17 15.18
CA ILE A 69 -7.45 -2.75 14.13
C ILE A 69 -6.24 -1.86 13.85
N SER A 70 -6.40 -0.54 13.88
CA SER A 70 -5.29 0.40 13.73
C SER A 70 -4.19 0.20 14.77
N ILE A 71 -4.53 -0.15 16.01
CA ILE A 71 -3.55 -0.49 17.06
C ILE A 71 -2.73 -1.72 16.67
N PHE A 72 -3.37 -2.77 16.15
CA PHE A 72 -2.66 -3.97 15.72
C PHE A 72 -1.78 -3.70 14.49
N ILE A 73 -2.26 -2.91 13.53
CA ILE A 73 -1.45 -2.48 12.38
C ILE A 73 -0.25 -1.64 12.85
N LEU A 74 -0.42 -0.79 13.86
CA LEU A 74 0.69 -0.04 14.44
C LEU A 74 1.75 -0.96 15.05
N VAL A 75 1.35 -2.07 15.68
CA VAL A 75 2.28 -3.09 16.20
C VAL A 75 3.07 -3.72 15.05
N ILE A 76 2.44 -4.04 13.91
CA ILE A 76 3.12 -4.52 12.71
C ILE A 76 4.13 -3.47 12.24
N GLY A 77 3.70 -2.22 12.09
CA GLY A 77 4.56 -1.11 11.65
C GLY A 77 5.76 -0.88 12.58
N LEU A 78 5.59 -1.01 13.89
CA LEU A 78 6.69 -0.91 14.85
C LEU A 78 7.70 -2.06 14.69
N CYS A 79 7.23 -3.29 14.44
CA CYS A 79 8.13 -4.41 14.13
C CYS A 79 8.92 -4.17 12.83
N MET A 80 8.27 -3.63 11.79
CA MET A 80 8.93 -3.29 10.53
C MET A 80 9.89 -2.10 10.66
N SER A 81 9.58 -1.13 11.55
CA SER A 81 10.47 -0.01 11.85
C SER A 81 11.80 -0.47 12.45
N GLU A 82 11.80 -1.52 13.28
CA GLU A 82 13.03 -2.13 13.78
C GLU A 82 13.86 -2.75 12.64
N LEU A 83 13.20 -3.45 11.72
CA LEU A 83 13.85 -4.10 10.59
C LEU A 83 14.48 -3.10 9.62
N VAL A 84 13.77 -2.02 9.26
CA VAL A 84 14.33 -1.00 8.36
C VAL A 84 15.45 -0.20 9.00
N SER A 85 15.40 0.03 10.30
CA SER A 85 16.49 0.70 11.02
C SER A 85 17.78 -0.13 11.02
N ALA A 86 17.65 -1.44 11.11
CA ALA A 86 18.78 -2.35 11.02
C ALA A 86 19.31 -2.48 9.57
N TYR A 87 18.40 -2.53 8.61
CA TYR A 87 18.71 -2.84 7.20
C TYR A 87 18.00 -1.88 6.24
N PRO A 88 18.48 -0.62 6.08
CA PRO A 88 17.86 0.42 5.26
C PRO A 88 18.22 0.26 3.77
N THR A 89 17.65 -0.75 3.11
CA THR A 89 17.81 -1.03 1.67
C THR A 89 16.49 -0.89 0.92
N SER A 90 16.51 -0.49 -0.36
CA SER A 90 15.32 -0.39 -1.21
C SER A 90 14.61 -1.73 -1.43
N GLY A 91 15.33 -2.84 -1.25
CA GLY A 91 14.73 -4.17 -1.23
C GLY A 91 13.81 -4.41 -0.03
N GLY A 92 13.97 -3.63 1.04
CA GLY A 92 13.12 -3.63 2.22
C GLY A 92 12.78 -5.03 2.71
N ILE A 93 11.49 -5.33 2.72
CA ILE A 93 10.90 -6.56 3.26
C ILE A 93 11.53 -7.83 2.65
N TYR A 94 11.73 -7.84 1.32
CA TYR A 94 12.40 -8.93 0.61
C TYR A 94 13.82 -9.15 1.13
N TRP A 95 14.58 -8.05 1.27
CA TRP A 95 15.97 -8.09 1.72
C TRP A 95 16.07 -8.60 3.15
N TRP A 96 15.20 -8.12 4.05
CA TRP A 96 15.16 -8.56 5.45
C TRP A 96 14.88 -10.06 5.57
N ALA A 97 13.88 -10.54 4.80
CA ALA A 97 13.56 -11.97 4.77
C ALA A 97 14.71 -12.82 4.24
N SER A 98 15.42 -12.35 3.20
CA SER A 98 16.60 -13.03 2.66
C SER A 98 17.73 -13.10 3.69
N LYS A 99 18.01 -11.98 4.36
CA LYS A 99 19.09 -11.88 5.36
C LYS A 99 18.85 -12.80 6.57
N LEU A 100 17.60 -12.86 7.04
CA LEU A 100 17.22 -13.58 8.25
C LEU A 100 16.83 -15.05 8.00
N GLY A 101 16.35 -15.38 6.81
CA GLY A 101 15.79 -16.70 6.50
C GLY A 101 16.35 -17.35 5.22
N GLY A 102 17.34 -16.73 4.60
CA GLY A 102 18.00 -17.23 3.38
C GLY A 102 17.19 -17.00 2.10
N ALA A 103 17.75 -17.45 0.98
CA ALA A 103 17.23 -17.21 -0.37
C ALA A 103 15.75 -17.63 -0.54
N LYS A 104 15.34 -18.76 0.03
CA LYS A 104 13.96 -19.24 -0.07
C LYS A 104 12.97 -18.25 0.58
N ALA A 105 13.26 -17.78 1.79
CA ALA A 105 12.42 -16.80 2.47
C ALA A 105 12.35 -15.49 1.67
N GLY A 106 13.46 -15.00 1.15
CA GLY A 106 13.51 -13.83 0.28
C GLY A 106 12.71 -13.99 -1.00
N TYR A 107 12.78 -15.14 -1.66
CA TYR A 107 12.03 -15.41 -2.88
C TYR A 107 10.51 -15.28 -2.66
N TYR A 108 9.97 -15.98 -1.65
CA TYR A 108 8.53 -15.92 -1.37
C TYR A 108 8.11 -14.51 -0.93
N THR A 109 8.86 -13.91 -0.02
CA THR A 109 8.56 -12.55 0.46
C THR A 109 8.61 -11.52 -0.66
N GLY A 110 9.64 -11.58 -1.52
CA GLY A 110 9.81 -10.63 -2.62
C GLY A 110 8.68 -10.72 -3.65
N TRP A 111 8.30 -11.93 -4.04
CA TRP A 111 7.20 -12.11 -4.98
C TRP A 111 5.84 -11.76 -4.39
N LEU A 112 5.55 -12.13 -3.13
CA LEU A 112 4.31 -11.73 -2.47
C LEU A 112 4.20 -10.20 -2.35
N ASN A 113 5.30 -9.53 -1.96
CA ASN A 113 5.33 -8.08 -1.89
C ASN A 113 5.14 -7.42 -3.26
N LEU A 114 5.85 -7.90 -4.30
CA LEU A 114 5.72 -7.35 -5.65
C LEU A 114 4.32 -7.56 -6.24
N ILE A 115 3.74 -8.75 -6.11
CA ILE A 115 2.36 -9.03 -6.56
C ILE A 115 1.37 -8.15 -5.80
N GLY A 116 1.54 -7.99 -4.49
CA GLY A 116 0.73 -7.11 -3.66
C GLY A 116 0.81 -5.65 -4.12
N LEU A 117 2.02 -5.12 -4.33
CA LEU A 117 2.23 -3.74 -4.80
C LEU A 117 1.64 -3.50 -6.20
N LEU A 118 1.80 -4.45 -7.13
CA LEU A 118 1.19 -4.36 -8.46
C LEU A 118 -0.34 -4.30 -8.39
N ALA A 119 -0.94 -5.11 -7.52
CA ALA A 119 -2.37 -5.11 -7.28
C ALA A 119 -2.84 -3.79 -6.64
N ILE A 120 -2.09 -3.24 -5.68
CA ILE A 120 -2.40 -1.93 -5.08
C ILE A 120 -2.34 -0.82 -6.13
N VAL A 121 -1.32 -0.76 -6.99
CA VAL A 121 -1.27 0.24 -8.08
C VAL A 121 -2.51 0.14 -8.97
N ALA A 122 -2.89 -1.08 -9.38
CA ALA A 122 -4.08 -1.30 -10.20
C ALA A 122 -5.37 -0.85 -9.49
N SER A 123 -5.56 -1.24 -8.23
CA SER A 123 -6.77 -0.93 -7.46
C SER A 123 -6.91 0.56 -7.15
N VAL A 124 -5.84 1.25 -6.76
CA VAL A 124 -5.90 2.68 -6.42
C VAL A 124 -6.11 3.54 -7.65
N CYS A 125 -5.45 3.23 -8.79
CA CYS A 125 -5.70 3.93 -10.05
C CYS A 125 -7.15 3.73 -10.55
N TYR A 126 -7.69 2.51 -10.42
CA TYR A 126 -9.09 2.24 -10.80
C TYR A 126 -10.07 2.89 -9.83
N GLY A 127 -9.79 2.89 -8.53
CA GLY A 127 -10.56 3.62 -7.52
C GLY A 127 -10.60 5.13 -7.84
N CYS A 128 -9.45 5.72 -8.16
CA CYS A 128 -9.36 7.11 -8.58
C CYS A 128 -10.24 7.41 -9.81
N ALA A 129 -10.25 6.52 -10.81
CA ALA A 129 -11.10 6.64 -11.99
C ALA A 129 -12.59 6.57 -11.64
N THR A 130 -12.95 5.65 -10.76
CA THR A 130 -14.33 5.49 -10.28
C THR A 130 -14.80 6.76 -9.55
N PHE A 131 -13.99 7.32 -8.68
CA PHE A 131 -14.35 8.54 -7.95
C PHE A 131 -14.29 9.78 -8.81
N PHE A 132 -13.43 9.84 -9.82
CA PHE A 132 -13.46 10.89 -10.83
C PHE A 132 -14.79 10.90 -11.61
N ASP A 133 -15.21 9.73 -12.09
CA ASP A 133 -16.46 9.56 -12.81
C ASP A 133 -17.66 9.92 -11.91
N LEU A 134 -17.67 9.42 -10.67
CA LEU A 134 -18.69 9.68 -9.67
C LEU A 134 -18.79 11.18 -9.30
N THR A 135 -17.67 11.88 -9.26
CA THR A 135 -17.62 13.33 -9.04
C THR A 135 -18.39 14.07 -10.12
N LEU A 136 -18.18 13.69 -11.38
CA LEU A 136 -18.86 14.29 -12.52
C LEU A 136 -20.33 13.86 -12.62
N ASP A 137 -20.64 12.59 -12.30
CA ASP A 137 -22.02 12.08 -12.23
C ASP A 137 -22.86 12.88 -11.20
N THR A 138 -22.26 13.18 -10.06
CA THR A 138 -22.92 13.94 -9.00
C THR A 138 -23.16 15.41 -9.40
N TYR A 139 -22.26 15.99 -10.21
CA TYR A 139 -22.35 17.37 -10.67
C TYR A 139 -23.25 17.55 -11.88
N SER A 140 -23.30 16.57 -12.80
CA SER A 140 -23.94 16.69 -14.11
C SER A 140 -24.82 15.50 -14.46
N THR A 141 -26.12 15.71 -14.55
CA THR A 141 -27.09 14.68 -14.96
C THR A 141 -26.85 14.15 -16.37
N SER A 142 -26.33 14.99 -17.28
CA SER A 142 -25.98 14.55 -18.63
C SER A 142 -24.78 13.62 -18.65
N TRP A 143 -23.82 13.83 -17.76
CA TRP A 143 -22.69 12.91 -17.58
C TRP A 143 -23.15 11.59 -16.96
N ALA A 144 -23.97 11.64 -15.92
CA ALA A 144 -24.54 10.47 -15.24
C ALA A 144 -25.33 9.57 -16.19
N ALA A 145 -26.12 10.14 -17.11
CA ALA A 145 -26.88 9.40 -18.12
C ALA A 145 -25.99 8.53 -19.05
N GLY A 146 -24.71 8.88 -19.20
CA GLY A 146 -23.73 8.14 -20.01
C GLY A 146 -22.89 7.13 -19.23
N TYR A 147 -23.24 6.79 -17.98
CA TYR A 147 -22.45 5.86 -17.16
C TYR A 147 -22.22 4.53 -17.85
N SER A 148 -20.97 4.07 -17.87
CA SER A 148 -20.61 2.73 -18.30
C SER A 148 -19.25 2.31 -17.71
N LEU A 149 -19.07 1.04 -17.48
CA LEU A 149 -17.76 0.51 -17.04
C LEU A 149 -16.65 0.77 -18.06
N LYS A 150 -16.98 0.83 -19.34
CA LYS A 150 -16.02 1.18 -20.40
C LYS A 150 -15.51 2.62 -20.25
N ARG A 151 -16.40 3.56 -19.87
CA ARG A 151 -16.01 4.95 -19.57
C ARG A 151 -15.08 5.02 -18.37
N VAL A 152 -15.42 4.36 -17.27
CA VAL A 152 -14.57 4.30 -16.07
C VAL A 152 -13.22 3.66 -16.40
N PHE A 153 -13.20 2.60 -17.19
CA PHE A 153 -11.95 1.96 -17.62
C PHE A 153 -11.08 2.87 -18.49
N LEU A 154 -11.69 3.65 -19.39
CA LEU A 154 -10.95 4.64 -20.20
C LEU A 154 -10.33 5.73 -19.31
N ILE A 155 -11.08 6.24 -18.33
CA ILE A 155 -10.57 7.20 -17.35
C ILE A 155 -9.41 6.58 -16.56
N PHE A 156 -9.54 5.31 -16.15
CA PHE A 156 -8.46 4.57 -15.50
C PHE A 156 -7.18 4.53 -16.36
N VAL A 157 -7.30 4.23 -17.65
CA VAL A 157 -6.13 4.22 -18.56
C VAL A 157 -5.47 5.58 -18.62
N VAL A 158 -6.25 6.66 -18.71
CA VAL A 158 -5.71 8.03 -18.71
C VAL A 158 -4.99 8.33 -17.39
N ILE A 159 -5.60 8.01 -16.25
CA ILE A 159 -4.99 8.22 -14.94
C ILE A 159 -3.70 7.40 -14.81
N LEU A 160 -3.70 6.13 -15.21
CA LEU A 160 -2.54 5.25 -15.17
C LEU A 160 -1.36 5.81 -16.00
N VAL A 161 -1.64 6.34 -17.18
CA VAL A 161 -0.64 7.01 -18.03
C VAL A 161 -0.09 8.27 -17.34
N LEU A 162 -0.95 9.12 -16.76
CA LEU A 162 -0.51 10.32 -16.04
C LEU A 162 0.35 9.96 -14.82
N VAL A 163 -0.04 8.95 -14.06
CA VAL A 163 0.72 8.43 -12.91
C VAL A 163 2.09 7.90 -13.36
N ALA A 164 2.15 7.15 -14.46
CA ALA A 164 3.41 6.66 -15.03
C ALA A 164 4.30 7.82 -15.49
N LEU A 165 3.76 8.81 -16.18
CA LEU A 165 4.49 9.99 -16.62
C LEU A 165 5.13 10.72 -15.44
N VAL A 166 4.38 11.01 -14.37
CA VAL A 166 4.93 11.64 -13.16
C VAL A 166 6.08 10.82 -12.57
N ASN A 167 5.99 9.49 -12.59
CA ASN A 167 7.02 8.59 -12.05
C ASN A 167 8.29 8.49 -12.91
N ILE A 168 8.25 8.89 -14.18
CA ILE A 168 9.40 8.80 -15.10
C ILE A 168 10.38 9.99 -14.96
N PHE A 169 9.91 11.18 -14.53
CA PHE A 169 10.70 12.40 -14.62
C PHE A 169 11.90 12.46 -13.67
N SER A 170 11.66 12.49 -12.35
CA SER A 170 12.76 12.50 -11.38
C SER A 170 12.31 12.14 -9.95
N SER A 171 13.25 11.58 -9.17
CA SER A 171 13.02 11.29 -7.75
C SER A 171 12.73 12.56 -6.93
N LYS A 172 13.39 13.68 -7.23
CA LYS A 172 13.16 14.96 -6.56
C LYS A 172 11.73 15.48 -6.79
N LEU A 173 11.21 15.37 -8.02
CA LEU A 173 9.82 15.75 -8.33
C LEU A 173 8.83 14.89 -7.54
N LEU A 174 9.08 13.58 -7.45
CA LEU A 174 8.26 12.67 -6.67
C LEU A 174 8.26 13.02 -5.17
N ALA A 175 9.41 13.40 -4.60
CA ALA A 175 9.49 13.87 -3.21
C ALA A 175 8.62 15.12 -3.00
N ILE A 176 8.67 16.10 -3.91
CA ILE A 176 7.83 17.31 -3.85
C ILE A 176 6.34 16.94 -3.94
N PHE A 177 5.97 16.05 -4.89
CA PHE A 177 4.59 15.58 -5.05
C PHE A 177 4.06 14.92 -3.77
N ASN A 178 4.86 14.07 -3.14
CA ASN A 178 4.46 13.42 -1.89
C ASN A 178 4.36 14.41 -0.72
N ASN A 179 5.24 15.42 -0.65
CA ASN A 179 5.14 16.48 0.35
C ASN A 179 3.85 17.30 0.19
N ILE A 180 3.47 17.65 -1.04
CA ILE A 180 2.19 18.32 -1.35
C ILE A 180 1.02 17.40 -0.96
N SER A 181 1.11 16.12 -1.25
CA SER A 181 0.10 15.11 -0.93
C SER A 181 -0.25 15.08 0.56
N VAL A 182 0.74 15.16 1.45
CA VAL A 182 0.48 15.21 2.91
C VAL A 182 -0.44 16.37 3.25
N TRP A 183 -0.12 17.56 2.77
CA TRP A 183 -0.92 18.75 3.04
C TRP A 183 -2.32 18.65 2.42
N TRP A 184 -2.41 18.08 1.20
CA TRP A 184 -3.72 17.83 0.57
C TRP A 184 -4.58 16.90 1.41
N HIS A 185 -4.01 15.81 1.95
CA HIS A 185 -4.75 14.88 2.79
C HIS A 185 -5.17 15.51 4.12
N VAL A 186 -4.28 16.24 4.78
CA VAL A 186 -4.58 16.88 6.07
C VAL A 186 -5.65 17.97 5.90
N VAL A 187 -5.43 18.90 4.97
CA VAL A 187 -6.37 20.01 4.72
C VAL A 187 -7.68 19.46 4.12
N GLY A 188 -7.59 18.59 3.12
CA GLY A 188 -8.76 18.01 2.47
C GLY A 188 -9.65 17.23 3.43
N ALA A 189 -9.06 16.35 4.24
CA ALA A 189 -9.83 15.62 5.25
C ALA A 189 -10.46 16.57 6.29
N THR A 190 -9.72 17.59 6.74
CA THR A 190 -10.25 18.59 7.67
C THR A 190 -11.44 19.36 7.07
N VAL A 191 -11.34 19.76 5.80
CA VAL A 191 -12.43 20.46 5.08
C VAL A 191 -13.63 19.54 4.93
N ILE A 192 -13.45 18.27 4.55
CA ILE A 192 -14.53 17.28 4.43
C ILE A 192 -15.22 17.08 5.78
N VAL A 193 -14.45 16.89 6.86
CA VAL A 193 -15.01 16.76 8.21
C VAL A 193 -15.81 18.00 8.59
N ALA A 194 -15.28 19.20 8.34
CA ALA A 194 -16.00 20.44 8.62
C ALA A 194 -17.32 20.54 7.82
N ILE A 195 -17.30 20.22 6.51
CA ILE A 195 -18.51 20.18 5.67
C ILE A 195 -19.55 19.24 6.29
N LEU A 196 -19.15 18.03 6.69
CA LEU A 196 -20.04 17.01 7.24
C LEU A 196 -20.53 17.31 8.66
N ILE A 197 -19.86 18.19 9.40
CA ILE A 197 -20.32 18.68 10.70
C ILE A 197 -21.32 19.83 10.56
N PHE A 198 -21.10 20.74 9.61
CA PHE A 198 -21.84 22.02 9.59
C PHE A 198 -22.97 22.10 8.55
N LEU A 199 -22.93 21.29 7.48
CA LEU A 199 -23.92 21.41 6.40
C LEU A 199 -25.12 20.47 6.48
N PRO A 200 -25.00 19.22 7.01
CA PRO A 200 -26.17 18.34 7.13
C PRO A 200 -27.21 18.89 8.13
N ASP A 201 -28.48 18.79 7.78
CA ASP A 201 -29.58 19.24 8.65
C ASP A 201 -29.72 18.39 9.92
N HIS A 202 -29.35 17.11 9.83
CA HIS A 202 -29.43 16.15 10.92
C HIS A 202 -28.15 15.32 11.04
N HIS A 203 -27.88 14.83 12.25
CA HIS A 203 -26.77 13.92 12.53
C HIS A 203 -27.28 12.73 13.33
N MET A 204 -26.69 11.55 13.07
CA MET A 204 -26.90 10.42 13.97
C MET A 204 -26.43 10.79 15.38
N SER A 205 -27.16 10.33 16.40
CA SER A 205 -26.71 10.51 17.79
C SER A 205 -25.45 9.65 18.06
N VAL A 206 -24.66 10.05 19.05
CA VAL A 206 -23.49 9.26 19.48
C VAL A 206 -23.90 7.82 19.79
N HIS A 207 -24.99 7.63 20.50
CA HIS A 207 -25.51 6.29 20.80
C HIS A 207 -25.76 5.49 19.51
N GLN A 208 -26.42 6.07 18.51
CA GLN A 208 -26.68 5.38 17.24
C GLN A 208 -25.39 5.01 16.50
N VAL A 209 -24.42 5.92 16.41
CA VAL A 209 -23.14 5.63 15.71
C VAL A 209 -22.41 4.46 16.34
N PHE A 210 -22.42 4.34 17.67
CA PHE A 210 -21.69 3.29 18.38
C PHE A 210 -22.48 2.00 18.65
N THR A 211 -23.79 1.96 18.34
CA THR A 211 -24.64 0.78 18.61
C THR A 211 -25.37 0.24 17.39
N THR A 212 -25.54 1.04 16.33
CA THR A 212 -26.24 0.57 15.13
C THR A 212 -25.37 -0.41 14.36
N THR A 213 -25.89 -1.63 14.21
CA THR A 213 -25.26 -2.70 13.44
C THR A 213 -26.02 -3.00 12.16
N VAL A 214 -25.31 -3.35 11.10
CA VAL A 214 -25.85 -3.72 9.78
C VAL A 214 -25.24 -5.06 9.35
N ASN A 215 -26.07 -5.94 8.77
CA ASN A 215 -25.64 -7.12 8.05
C ASN A 215 -26.34 -7.15 6.69
N ASN A 216 -25.66 -6.65 5.67
CA ASN A 216 -26.13 -6.62 4.28
C ASN A 216 -25.54 -7.77 3.45
N SER A 217 -24.76 -8.66 4.08
CA SER A 217 -24.09 -9.79 3.41
C SER A 217 -24.99 -10.97 3.10
N THR A 218 -26.27 -10.94 3.52
CA THR A 218 -27.23 -12.06 3.48
C THR A 218 -26.82 -13.29 4.34
N LEU A 219 -25.59 -13.33 4.82
CA LEU A 219 -25.08 -14.41 5.67
C LEU A 219 -25.87 -14.48 6.98
N PHE A 220 -26.12 -15.72 7.43
CA PHE A 220 -26.92 -15.99 8.65
C PHE A 220 -28.31 -15.32 8.65
N GLY A 221 -28.90 -15.18 7.44
CA GLY A 221 -30.22 -14.58 7.25
C GLY A 221 -30.27 -13.07 7.52
N GLY A 222 -29.16 -12.37 7.34
CA GLY A 222 -29.08 -10.92 7.57
C GLY A 222 -29.17 -10.48 9.04
N LYS A 223 -29.08 -11.43 10.00
CA LYS A 223 -29.15 -11.11 11.43
C LYS A 223 -27.95 -10.30 11.88
N THR A 224 -28.19 -9.31 12.74
CA THR A 224 -27.18 -8.43 13.34
C THR A 224 -26.83 -8.84 14.77
N SER A 225 -27.08 -10.09 15.15
CA SER A 225 -26.82 -10.66 16.47
C SER A 225 -26.53 -12.17 16.38
N GLY A 226 -26.03 -12.73 17.47
CA GLY A 226 -25.68 -14.15 17.56
C GLY A 226 -24.25 -14.46 17.10
N LEU A 227 -23.83 -15.73 17.31
CA LEU A 227 -22.44 -16.16 17.09
C LEU A 227 -22.00 -16.00 15.62
N GLY A 228 -22.87 -16.28 14.65
CA GLY A 228 -22.57 -16.12 13.22
C GLY A 228 -22.26 -14.67 12.84
N PHE A 229 -23.03 -13.72 13.35
CA PHE A 229 -22.74 -12.31 13.14
C PHE A 229 -21.42 -11.91 13.83
N MET A 230 -21.28 -12.23 15.11
CA MET A 230 -20.13 -11.78 15.92
C MET A 230 -18.79 -12.36 15.47
N PHE A 231 -18.75 -13.65 15.09
CA PHE A 231 -17.50 -14.33 14.78
C PHE A 231 -17.24 -14.55 13.29
N TYR A 232 -18.19 -14.20 12.41
CA TYR A 232 -18.00 -14.31 10.98
C TYR A 232 -18.25 -12.99 10.26
N VAL A 233 -19.47 -12.42 10.34
CA VAL A 233 -19.82 -11.22 9.55
C VAL A 233 -19.09 -9.98 10.05
N LEU A 234 -19.14 -9.71 11.33
CA LEU A 234 -18.48 -8.54 11.93
C LEU A 234 -16.98 -8.50 11.66
N PRO A 235 -16.22 -9.60 11.75
CA PRO A 235 -14.81 -9.62 11.34
C PRO A 235 -14.55 -9.23 9.89
N LEU A 236 -15.45 -9.47 8.94
CA LEU A 236 -15.26 -9.04 7.56
C LEU A 236 -15.14 -7.51 7.42
N SER A 237 -15.67 -6.75 8.38
CA SER A 237 -15.56 -5.28 8.40
C SER A 237 -14.12 -4.78 8.56
N VAL A 238 -13.20 -5.60 9.10
CA VAL A 238 -11.80 -5.21 9.35
C VAL A 238 -11.04 -4.88 8.07
N ILE A 239 -11.50 -5.41 6.92
CA ILE A 239 -10.90 -5.16 5.60
C ILE A 239 -10.89 -3.67 5.27
N LEU A 240 -11.86 -2.88 5.73
CA LEU A 240 -11.86 -1.42 5.61
C LEU A 240 -10.55 -0.82 6.16
N THR A 241 -10.19 -1.20 7.39
CA THR A 241 -8.99 -0.68 8.07
C THR A 241 -7.72 -1.26 7.48
N GLN A 242 -7.70 -2.57 7.20
CA GLN A 242 -6.54 -3.27 6.64
C GLN A 242 -6.16 -2.75 5.24
N TYR A 243 -7.14 -2.51 4.38
CA TYR A 243 -6.88 -1.94 3.07
C TYR A 243 -6.41 -0.49 3.18
N THR A 244 -7.10 0.32 3.98
CA THR A 244 -6.78 1.75 4.08
C THR A 244 -5.41 1.98 4.70
N ILE A 245 -5.09 1.29 5.81
CA ILE A 245 -3.79 1.42 6.49
C ILE A 245 -2.84 0.35 5.97
N THR A 246 -2.50 0.41 4.68
CA THR A 246 -1.49 -0.44 4.05
C THR A 246 -0.53 0.39 3.20
N GLY A 247 0.62 -0.16 2.81
CA GLY A 247 1.63 0.52 2.01
C GLY A 247 2.59 1.42 2.81
N TYR A 248 2.59 1.33 4.13
CA TYR A 248 3.57 2.00 5.00
C TYR A 248 5.00 1.49 4.83
N ASP A 249 5.18 0.34 4.20
CA ASP A 249 6.46 -0.23 3.76
C ASP A 249 7.18 0.60 2.69
N ALA A 250 6.49 1.52 2.03
CA ALA A 250 7.08 2.44 1.05
C ALA A 250 8.26 3.24 1.62
N SER A 251 8.22 3.61 2.90
CA SER A 251 9.35 4.24 3.59
C SER A 251 10.62 3.38 3.53
N ALA A 252 10.49 2.05 3.59
CA ALA A 252 11.61 1.14 3.43
C ALA A 252 12.10 1.07 1.98
N HIS A 253 11.19 0.98 1.01
CA HIS A 253 11.54 0.95 -0.42
C HIS A 253 12.26 2.22 -0.92
N LEU A 254 12.06 3.34 -0.23
CA LEU A 254 12.73 4.63 -0.51
C LEU A 254 13.96 4.90 0.38
N SER A 255 14.42 3.94 1.18
CA SER A 255 15.52 4.15 2.13
C SER A 255 16.83 4.52 1.44
N GLU A 256 17.19 3.91 0.29
CA GLU A 256 18.39 4.26 -0.46
C GLU A 256 18.34 5.68 -1.07
N GLU A 257 17.15 6.26 -1.25
CA GLU A 257 16.96 7.64 -1.72
C GLU A 257 16.83 8.66 -0.57
N THR A 258 16.83 8.23 0.70
CA THR A 258 16.52 9.04 1.88
C THR A 258 17.78 9.32 2.70
N HIS A 259 17.93 10.57 3.16
CA HIS A 259 18.97 10.96 4.12
C HIS A 259 18.65 10.43 5.52
N SER A 260 19.69 9.99 6.25
CA SER A 260 19.57 9.35 7.57
C SER A 260 18.55 8.19 7.54
N ALA A 261 18.71 7.32 6.54
CA ALA A 261 17.71 6.33 6.14
C ALA A 261 17.27 5.41 7.29
N ALA A 262 18.21 4.94 8.12
CA ALA A 262 17.93 4.04 9.25
C ALA A 262 16.93 4.63 10.26
N ASP A 263 17.02 5.93 10.52
CA ASP A 263 16.13 6.64 11.47
C ASP A 263 14.88 7.19 10.75
N SER A 264 15.07 7.78 9.58
CA SER A 264 13.99 8.41 8.80
C SER A 264 12.95 7.40 8.33
N ALA A 265 13.38 6.26 7.78
CA ALA A 265 12.46 5.24 7.31
C ALA A 265 11.72 4.53 8.47
N ALA A 266 12.42 4.27 9.59
CA ALA A 266 11.77 3.72 10.78
C ALA A 266 10.67 4.64 11.30
N LYS A 267 10.95 5.94 11.41
CA LYS A 267 9.95 6.95 11.82
C LYS A 267 8.86 7.14 10.76
N GLY A 268 9.20 7.04 9.48
CA GLY A 268 8.27 7.12 8.36
C GLY A 268 7.17 6.06 8.44
N ILE A 269 7.54 4.80 8.69
CA ILE A 269 6.61 3.67 8.81
C ILE A 269 5.60 3.90 9.95
N TRP A 270 6.05 3.98 11.20
CA TRP A 270 5.10 3.99 12.31
C TRP A 270 4.31 5.30 12.42
N ARG A 271 4.92 6.45 12.06
CA ARG A 271 4.23 7.74 12.11
C ARG A 271 3.14 7.84 11.05
N SER A 272 3.37 7.33 9.84
CA SER A 272 2.33 7.31 8.81
C SER A 272 1.11 6.50 9.25
N ILE A 273 1.31 5.35 9.88
CA ILE A 273 0.22 4.57 10.47
C ILE A 273 -0.50 5.36 11.57
N PHE A 274 0.25 5.90 12.52
CA PHE A 274 -0.31 6.59 13.69
C PHE A 274 -1.17 7.79 13.31
N TYR A 275 -0.65 8.69 12.46
CA TYR A 275 -1.40 9.88 12.05
C TYR A 275 -2.59 9.53 11.15
N SER A 276 -2.44 8.54 10.27
CA SER A 276 -3.56 8.08 9.43
C SER A 276 -4.63 7.35 10.23
N ALA A 277 -4.26 6.61 11.27
CA ALA A 277 -5.24 5.98 12.17
C ALA A 277 -6.14 7.02 12.86
N ILE A 278 -5.55 8.10 13.37
CA ILE A 278 -6.31 9.19 14.01
C ILE A 278 -7.15 9.95 12.98
N GLY A 279 -6.52 10.41 11.88
CA GLY A 279 -7.22 11.20 10.86
C GLY A 279 -8.31 10.41 10.16
N GLY A 280 -8.07 9.14 9.85
CA GLY A 280 -9.06 8.25 9.26
C GLY A 280 -10.24 7.95 10.18
N TRP A 281 -9.98 7.78 11.49
CA TRP A 281 -11.06 7.62 12.46
C TRP A 281 -11.98 8.84 12.53
N ILE A 282 -11.40 10.04 12.62
CA ILE A 282 -12.17 11.29 12.62
C ILE A 282 -13.00 11.42 11.34
N LEU A 283 -12.41 11.11 10.18
CA LEU A 283 -13.09 11.18 8.88
C LEU A 283 -14.24 10.17 8.80
N LEU A 284 -14.00 8.91 9.22
CA LEU A 284 -15.03 7.87 9.21
C LEU A 284 -16.16 8.16 10.21
N LEU A 285 -15.84 8.71 11.37
CA LEU A 285 -16.87 9.18 12.30
C LEU A 285 -17.72 10.28 11.68
N ALA A 286 -17.10 11.25 10.97
CA ALA A 286 -17.86 12.28 10.27
C ALA A 286 -18.80 11.69 9.21
N PHE A 287 -18.37 10.66 8.47
CA PHE A 287 -19.27 9.93 7.55
C PHE A 287 -20.44 9.30 8.29
N CYS A 288 -20.17 8.57 9.39
CA CYS A 288 -21.23 7.90 10.17
C CYS A 288 -22.20 8.91 10.77
N PHE A 289 -21.71 10.01 11.35
CA PHE A 289 -22.59 11.05 11.91
C PHE A 289 -23.45 11.75 10.86
N ALA A 290 -22.95 11.90 9.62
CA ALA A 290 -23.67 12.56 8.53
C ALA A 290 -24.76 11.69 7.89
N VAL A 291 -24.91 10.42 8.25
CA VAL A 291 -25.96 9.53 7.72
C VAL A 291 -27.33 10.06 8.10
N GLN A 292 -28.19 10.27 7.10
CA GLN A 292 -29.57 10.74 7.30
C GLN A 292 -30.55 9.58 7.47
N ASN A 293 -30.37 8.50 6.68
CA ASN A 293 -31.20 7.30 6.73
C ASN A 293 -30.33 6.04 6.56
N VAL A 294 -30.23 5.25 7.63
CA VAL A 294 -29.47 4.00 7.64
C VAL A 294 -30.03 2.97 6.66
N GLY A 295 -31.38 2.92 6.55
CA GLY A 295 -32.05 1.97 5.64
C GLY A 295 -31.71 2.22 4.19
N ASP A 296 -31.76 3.48 3.73
CA ASP A 296 -31.48 3.86 2.35
C ASP A 296 -29.99 3.66 2.00
N VAL A 297 -29.07 4.01 2.91
CA VAL A 297 -27.64 3.74 2.71
C VAL A 297 -27.38 2.24 2.57
N THR A 298 -28.03 1.42 3.42
CA THR A 298 -27.89 -0.05 3.39
C THR A 298 -28.48 -0.64 2.10
N ALA A 299 -29.70 -0.22 1.72
CA ALA A 299 -30.36 -0.67 0.50
C ALA A 299 -29.56 -0.27 -0.75
N GLY A 300 -28.90 0.87 -0.73
CA GLY A 300 -28.00 1.32 -1.80
C GLY A 300 -26.62 0.68 -1.79
N GLY A 301 -26.34 -0.31 -0.91
CA GLY A 301 -25.08 -1.06 -0.87
C GLY A 301 -23.99 -0.48 0.02
N GLY A 302 -24.31 0.50 0.87
CA GLY A 302 -23.41 1.05 1.87
C GLY A 302 -22.29 1.95 1.33
N PHE A 303 -22.42 2.45 0.09
CA PHE A 303 -21.41 3.32 -0.51
C PHE A 303 -21.44 4.72 0.08
N VAL A 304 -20.26 5.31 0.31
CA VAL A 304 -20.12 6.61 0.99
C VAL A 304 -20.79 7.77 0.24
N ASN A 305 -20.85 7.72 -1.10
CA ASN A 305 -21.52 8.74 -1.92
C ASN A 305 -23.03 8.85 -1.63
N LEU A 306 -23.66 7.76 -1.17
CA LEU A 306 -25.07 7.79 -0.76
C LEU A 306 -25.27 8.65 0.49
N ILE A 307 -24.30 8.67 1.40
CA ILE A 307 -24.33 9.57 2.56
C ILE A 307 -24.28 11.03 2.07
N PHE A 308 -23.36 11.33 1.14
CA PHE A 308 -23.21 12.70 0.63
C PHE A 308 -24.42 13.16 -0.16
N SER A 309 -25.05 12.29 -0.96
CA SER A 309 -26.26 12.62 -1.70
C SER A 309 -27.48 12.88 -0.81
N GLN A 310 -27.52 12.29 0.39
CA GLN A 310 -28.57 12.53 1.37
C GLN A 310 -28.31 13.77 2.23
N ALA A 311 -27.06 14.00 2.60
CA ALA A 311 -26.66 14.98 3.60
C ALA A 311 -26.26 16.35 3.01
N LEU A 312 -25.96 16.40 1.71
CA LEU A 312 -25.37 17.57 1.06
C LEU A 312 -26.11 17.93 -0.24
N THR A 313 -26.02 19.19 -0.65
CA THR A 313 -26.41 19.57 -2.01
C THR A 313 -25.46 18.93 -3.05
N PRO A 314 -25.90 18.74 -4.32
CA PRO A 314 -25.05 18.14 -5.36
C PRO A 314 -23.69 18.82 -5.52
N ASN A 315 -23.62 20.15 -5.41
CA ASN A 315 -22.37 20.89 -5.51
C ASN A 315 -21.40 20.57 -4.36
N TRP A 316 -21.88 20.48 -3.13
CA TRP A 316 -21.04 20.11 -1.98
C TRP A 316 -20.64 18.64 -2.01
N ALA A 317 -21.54 17.75 -2.39
CA ALA A 317 -21.24 16.33 -2.56
C ALA A 317 -20.16 16.13 -3.63
N SER A 318 -20.30 16.78 -4.80
CA SER A 318 -19.29 16.74 -5.86
C SER A 318 -17.95 17.33 -5.41
N PHE A 319 -17.96 18.43 -4.65
CA PHE A 319 -16.73 19.02 -4.11
C PHE A 319 -16.00 18.05 -3.17
N VAL A 320 -16.71 17.39 -2.25
CA VAL A 320 -16.13 16.36 -1.35
C VAL A 320 -15.52 15.22 -2.15
N LEU A 321 -16.23 14.72 -3.17
CA LEU A 321 -15.75 13.67 -4.04
C LEU A 321 -14.53 14.11 -4.86
N ALA A 322 -14.48 15.37 -5.33
CA ALA A 322 -13.33 15.92 -6.05
C ALA A 322 -12.08 15.99 -5.16
N VAL A 323 -12.22 16.43 -3.91
CA VAL A 323 -11.11 16.45 -2.94
C VAL A 323 -10.56 15.04 -2.71
N ALA A 324 -11.46 14.05 -2.56
CA ALA A 324 -11.07 12.66 -2.42
C ALA A 324 -10.39 12.10 -3.68
N THR A 325 -10.91 12.41 -4.87
CA THR A 325 -10.33 12.00 -6.16
C THR A 325 -8.90 12.49 -6.34
N ILE A 326 -8.63 13.75 -6.02
CA ILE A 326 -7.27 14.31 -6.08
C ILE A 326 -6.35 13.61 -5.06
N GLY A 327 -6.84 13.32 -3.85
CA GLY A 327 -6.11 12.52 -2.85
C GLY A 327 -5.77 11.12 -3.37
N GLN A 328 -6.71 10.46 -4.07
CA GLN A 328 -6.50 9.16 -4.70
C GLN A 328 -5.47 9.21 -5.83
N PHE A 329 -5.42 10.31 -6.60
CA PHE A 329 -4.40 10.51 -7.61
C PHE A 329 -3.00 10.59 -6.98
N PHE A 330 -2.82 11.35 -5.90
CA PHE A 330 -1.56 11.38 -5.14
C PHE A 330 -1.18 10.00 -4.60
N CYS A 331 -2.15 9.26 -4.06
CA CYS A 331 -1.95 7.89 -3.61
C CYS A 331 -1.47 6.98 -4.76
N SER A 332 -2.09 7.08 -5.94
CA SER A 332 -1.71 6.31 -7.13
C SER A 332 -0.26 6.58 -7.55
N VAL A 333 0.18 7.84 -7.53
CA VAL A 333 1.58 8.22 -7.81
C VAL A 333 2.52 7.59 -6.81
N ALA A 334 2.21 7.67 -5.51
CA ALA A 334 3.01 7.11 -4.44
C ALA A 334 3.09 5.56 -4.50
N CYS A 335 1.97 4.88 -4.79
CA CYS A 335 1.92 3.43 -4.97
C CYS A 335 2.83 2.97 -6.12
N MET A 336 2.77 3.65 -7.27
CA MET A 336 3.64 3.33 -8.40
C MET A 336 5.12 3.58 -8.06
N THR A 337 5.42 4.64 -7.32
CA THR A 337 6.79 4.92 -6.85
C THR A 337 7.32 3.76 -6.02
N SER A 338 6.59 3.33 -4.99
CA SER A 338 6.97 2.22 -4.11
C SER A 338 7.16 0.91 -4.89
N CYS A 339 6.17 0.55 -5.72
CA CYS A 339 6.20 -0.66 -6.54
C CYS A 339 7.43 -0.71 -7.45
N THR A 340 7.76 0.39 -8.11
CA THR A 340 8.90 0.45 -9.04
C THR A 340 10.24 0.36 -8.34
N ARG A 341 10.39 0.87 -7.11
CA ARG A 341 11.61 0.73 -6.29
C ARG A 341 11.78 -0.71 -5.82
N MET A 342 10.70 -1.33 -5.36
CA MET A 342 10.72 -2.77 -5.03
C MET A 342 11.08 -3.62 -6.25
N LEU A 343 10.46 -3.38 -7.41
CA LEU A 343 10.75 -4.06 -8.65
C LEU A 343 12.21 -3.87 -9.08
N TYR A 344 12.74 -2.65 -8.96
CA TYR A 344 14.14 -2.34 -9.23
C TYR A 344 15.08 -3.15 -8.34
N ALA A 345 14.91 -3.09 -7.01
CA ALA A 345 15.78 -3.78 -6.07
C ALA A 345 15.72 -5.31 -6.26
N PHE A 346 14.53 -5.87 -6.44
CA PHE A 346 14.33 -7.30 -6.66
C PHE A 346 14.90 -7.76 -8.00
N SER A 347 14.88 -6.89 -9.02
CA SER A 347 15.51 -7.13 -10.32
C SER A 347 17.02 -6.99 -10.27
N ARG A 348 17.56 -5.98 -9.53
CA ARG A 348 19.00 -5.82 -9.31
C ARG A 348 19.62 -7.11 -8.77
N ASP A 349 18.93 -7.77 -7.87
CA ASP A 349 19.35 -9.04 -7.30
C ASP A 349 19.04 -10.26 -8.19
N GLY A 350 18.48 -10.04 -9.36
CA GLY A 350 18.27 -11.06 -10.39
C GLY A 350 17.01 -11.92 -10.19
N ALA A 351 16.09 -11.57 -9.29
CA ALA A 351 14.95 -12.40 -8.92
C ALA A 351 13.80 -12.39 -9.96
N VAL A 352 13.73 -11.37 -10.82
CA VAL A 352 12.63 -11.18 -11.78
C VAL A 352 13.10 -11.60 -13.18
N PRO A 353 12.30 -12.34 -13.97
CA PRO A 353 12.63 -12.61 -15.37
C PRO A 353 12.89 -11.31 -16.15
N GLY A 354 13.99 -11.25 -16.91
CA GLY A 354 14.40 -10.04 -17.60
C GLY A 354 15.01 -8.95 -16.69
N ALA A 355 15.54 -9.35 -15.54
CA ALA A 355 16.11 -8.49 -14.50
C ALA A 355 16.99 -7.34 -15.04
N GLN A 356 17.83 -7.62 -16.04
CA GLN A 356 18.73 -6.64 -16.68
C GLN A 356 18.01 -5.46 -17.36
N TYR A 357 16.74 -5.60 -17.68
CA TYR A 357 15.93 -4.52 -18.26
C TYR A 357 15.24 -3.68 -17.17
N TRP A 358 14.78 -4.34 -16.11
CA TRP A 358 13.99 -3.70 -15.06
C TRP A 358 14.85 -2.99 -14.02
N SER A 359 16.11 -3.43 -13.84
CA SER A 359 17.11 -2.79 -12.98
C SER A 359 17.86 -1.63 -13.67
N LYS A 360 17.57 -1.35 -14.95
CA LYS A 360 18.25 -0.27 -15.67
C LYS A 360 17.69 1.09 -15.24
N LEU A 361 18.58 1.98 -14.81
CA LEU A 361 18.28 3.37 -14.49
C LEU A 361 18.52 4.28 -15.70
N ASN A 362 17.74 5.36 -15.83
CA ASN A 362 17.99 6.43 -16.77
C ASN A 362 18.99 7.45 -16.22
N HIS A 363 19.29 8.52 -16.98
CA HIS A 363 20.18 9.61 -16.54
C HIS A 363 19.72 10.31 -15.25
N ALA A 364 18.40 10.35 -14.99
CA ALA A 364 17.83 10.88 -13.75
C ALA A 364 17.81 9.85 -12.61
N ARG A 365 18.47 8.70 -12.76
CA ARG A 365 18.52 7.57 -11.83
C ARG A 365 17.13 7.03 -11.45
N VAL A 366 16.21 6.99 -12.42
CA VAL A 366 14.85 6.46 -12.27
C VAL A 366 14.71 5.16 -13.07
N PRO A 367 14.07 4.10 -12.55
CA PRO A 367 13.87 2.83 -13.25
C PRO A 367 12.68 2.92 -14.23
N VAL A 368 12.83 3.66 -15.33
CA VAL A 368 11.76 3.91 -16.32
C VAL A 368 11.14 2.64 -16.86
N ASN A 369 11.97 1.63 -17.18
CA ASN A 369 11.45 0.34 -17.66
C ASN A 369 10.58 -0.36 -16.61
N GLY A 370 10.94 -0.23 -15.33
CA GLY A 370 10.13 -0.72 -14.21
C GLY A 370 8.78 -0.01 -14.11
N VAL A 371 8.76 1.32 -14.34
CA VAL A 371 7.50 2.09 -14.38
C VAL A 371 6.59 1.60 -15.51
N MET A 372 7.15 1.41 -16.71
CA MET A 372 6.38 0.93 -17.86
C MET A 372 5.85 -0.50 -17.63
N LEU A 373 6.68 -1.40 -17.09
CA LEU A 373 6.23 -2.75 -16.75
C LEU A 373 5.09 -2.72 -15.72
N THR A 374 5.24 -1.93 -14.66
CA THR A 374 4.20 -1.77 -13.62
C THR A 374 2.89 -1.27 -14.23
N ALA A 375 2.93 -0.26 -15.11
CA ALA A 375 1.75 0.26 -15.78
C ALA A 375 1.07 -0.79 -16.68
N VAL A 376 1.85 -1.53 -17.48
CA VAL A 376 1.32 -2.58 -18.34
C VAL A 376 0.69 -3.71 -17.53
N VAL A 377 1.35 -4.16 -16.46
CA VAL A 377 0.81 -5.20 -15.59
C VAL A 377 -0.46 -4.73 -14.88
N ALA A 378 -0.50 -3.49 -14.37
CA ALA A 378 -1.70 -2.92 -13.77
C ALA A 378 -2.86 -2.85 -14.77
N LEU A 379 -2.60 -2.48 -16.03
CA LEU A 379 -3.60 -2.47 -17.10
C LEU A 379 -4.16 -3.89 -17.36
N ILE A 380 -3.29 -4.90 -17.44
CA ILE A 380 -3.69 -6.29 -17.67
C ILE A 380 -4.53 -6.81 -16.50
N ILE A 381 -4.07 -6.59 -15.27
CA ILE A 381 -4.79 -7.03 -14.06
C ILE A 381 -6.18 -6.40 -13.97
N THR A 382 -6.31 -5.13 -14.39
CA THR A 382 -7.58 -4.39 -14.30
C THR A 382 -8.50 -4.63 -15.51
N SER A 383 -8.01 -5.17 -16.62
CA SER A 383 -8.82 -5.37 -17.84
C SER A 383 -10.13 -6.15 -17.60
N PRO A 384 -10.22 -7.16 -16.70
CA PRO A 384 -11.49 -7.82 -16.39
C PRO A 384 -12.52 -6.91 -15.67
N ALA A 385 -12.13 -5.71 -15.22
CA ALA A 385 -13.05 -4.75 -14.60
C ALA A 385 -14.14 -4.23 -15.54
N ILE A 386 -14.02 -4.48 -16.85
CA ILE A 386 -15.05 -4.17 -17.83
C ILE A 386 -16.28 -5.08 -17.66
N VAL A 387 -16.11 -6.26 -17.03
CA VAL A 387 -17.19 -7.21 -16.76
C VAL A 387 -17.90 -6.84 -15.47
N THR A 388 -19.22 -6.62 -15.54
CA THR A 388 -20.06 -6.34 -14.37
C THR A 388 -20.41 -7.60 -13.60
N VAL A 389 -20.44 -7.46 -12.27
CA VAL A 389 -21.09 -8.42 -11.36
C VAL A 389 -22.04 -7.64 -10.47
N ASP A 390 -23.27 -8.12 -10.30
CA ASP A 390 -24.17 -7.58 -9.28
C ASP A 390 -23.64 -7.95 -7.90
N PHE A 391 -23.20 -6.95 -7.17
CA PHE A 391 -22.75 -7.09 -5.80
C PHE A 391 -23.72 -6.32 -4.92
N PHE A 392 -24.37 -6.99 -3.96
CA PHE A 392 -25.50 -6.44 -3.20
C PHE A 392 -26.63 -5.85 -4.07
N GLY A 393 -26.85 -6.37 -5.28
CA GLY A 393 -27.82 -5.84 -6.24
C GLY A 393 -27.35 -4.61 -7.02
N ILE A 394 -26.11 -4.15 -6.82
CA ILE A 394 -25.50 -3.00 -7.48
C ILE A 394 -24.40 -3.50 -8.42
N PRO A 395 -24.39 -3.09 -9.70
CA PRO A 395 -23.33 -3.46 -10.64
C PRO A 395 -21.96 -3.03 -10.12
N SER A 396 -21.04 -3.98 -9.92
CA SER A 396 -19.69 -3.75 -9.46
C SER A 396 -18.68 -4.51 -10.31
N PRO A 397 -17.52 -3.96 -10.63
CA PRO A 397 -16.50 -4.67 -11.38
C PRO A 397 -15.87 -5.78 -10.53
N VAL A 398 -16.01 -7.03 -10.98
CA VAL A 398 -15.48 -8.24 -10.28
C VAL A 398 -13.99 -8.12 -10.00
N ALA A 399 -13.25 -7.64 -10.99
CA ALA A 399 -11.80 -7.54 -10.91
C ALA A 399 -11.35 -6.58 -9.79
N PHE A 400 -12.08 -5.48 -9.55
CA PHE A 400 -11.70 -4.52 -8.52
C PHE A 400 -11.68 -5.15 -7.13
N THR A 401 -12.73 -5.90 -6.77
CA THR A 401 -12.83 -6.56 -5.46
C THR A 401 -11.74 -7.61 -5.26
N ALA A 402 -11.45 -8.40 -6.31
CA ALA A 402 -10.39 -9.40 -6.28
C ALA A 402 -9.00 -8.75 -6.14
N VAL A 403 -8.73 -7.67 -6.90
CA VAL A 403 -7.44 -6.97 -6.90
C VAL A 403 -7.19 -6.28 -5.54
N VAL A 404 -8.20 -5.67 -4.93
CA VAL A 404 -8.12 -5.11 -3.57
C VAL A 404 -7.71 -6.17 -2.56
N SER A 405 -8.37 -7.31 -2.59
CA SER A 405 -8.12 -8.40 -1.63
C SER A 405 -6.74 -9.04 -1.82
N ILE A 406 -6.29 -9.24 -3.08
CA ILE A 406 -4.94 -9.75 -3.38
C ILE A 406 -3.87 -8.76 -2.89
N GLY A 407 -4.08 -7.47 -3.12
CA GLY A 407 -3.19 -6.43 -2.65
C GLY A 407 -2.97 -6.52 -1.15
N VAL A 408 -4.05 -6.59 -0.37
CA VAL A 408 -3.99 -6.70 1.09
C VAL A 408 -3.31 -8.01 1.52
N VAL A 409 -3.83 -9.16 1.10
CA VAL A 409 -3.32 -10.47 1.56
C VAL A 409 -1.86 -10.67 1.15
N GLY A 410 -1.49 -10.30 -0.09
CA GLY A 410 -0.11 -10.44 -0.58
C GLY A 410 0.88 -9.62 0.24
N LEU A 411 0.58 -8.34 0.51
CA LEU A 411 1.44 -7.46 1.29
C LEU A 411 1.56 -7.92 2.74
N TYR A 412 0.45 -8.20 3.41
CA TYR A 412 0.49 -8.60 4.82
C TYR A 412 1.21 -9.94 5.02
N LEU A 413 1.00 -10.94 4.15
CA LEU A 413 1.78 -12.19 4.21
C LEU A 413 3.28 -11.96 3.96
N ALA A 414 3.64 -11.02 3.08
CA ALA A 414 5.04 -10.63 2.90
C ALA A 414 5.62 -10.00 4.18
N PHE A 415 4.85 -9.19 4.92
CA PHE A 415 5.29 -8.57 6.18
C PHE A 415 5.47 -9.60 7.29
N ALA A 416 4.61 -10.62 7.36
CA ALA A 416 4.68 -11.64 8.41
C ALA A 416 6.00 -12.41 8.41
N ILE A 417 6.56 -12.71 7.23
CA ILE A 417 7.76 -13.54 7.10
C ILE A 417 8.97 -12.89 7.80
N PRO A 418 9.43 -11.66 7.47
CA PRO A 418 10.59 -11.07 8.13
C PRO A 418 10.32 -10.73 9.62
N ILE A 419 9.09 -10.39 10.01
CA ILE A 419 8.74 -10.16 11.42
C ILE A 419 8.89 -11.46 12.21
N PHE A 420 8.40 -12.59 11.70
CA PHE A 420 8.58 -13.91 12.32
C PHE A 420 10.05 -14.31 12.40
N LEU A 421 10.81 -14.09 11.32
CA LEU A 421 12.24 -14.42 11.29
C LEU A 421 13.04 -13.55 12.27
N ARG A 422 12.69 -12.27 12.42
CA ARG A 422 13.27 -11.39 13.44
C ARG A 422 12.97 -11.91 14.85
N TRP A 423 11.74 -12.31 15.13
CA TRP A 423 11.38 -12.90 16.41
C TRP A 423 12.19 -14.17 16.70
N ARG A 424 12.32 -15.04 15.71
CA ARG A 424 13.09 -16.29 15.80
C ARG A 424 14.60 -16.05 16.01
N ALA A 425 15.16 -14.99 15.41
CA ALA A 425 16.57 -14.62 15.59
C ALA A 425 16.87 -14.20 17.04
N GLY A 426 15.88 -13.74 17.78
CA GLY A 426 16.05 -13.42 19.20
C GLY A 426 17.13 -12.38 19.45
N ASP A 427 18.02 -12.69 20.39
CA ASP A 427 19.09 -11.78 20.82
C ASP A 427 20.30 -11.80 19.85
N SER A 428 20.34 -12.70 18.86
CA SER A 428 21.37 -12.70 17.80
C SER A 428 21.12 -11.64 16.71
N PHE A 429 19.96 -10.98 16.71
CA PHE A 429 19.66 -9.93 15.76
C PHE A 429 20.43 -8.64 16.04
N GLN A 430 21.14 -8.13 15.04
CA GLN A 430 21.84 -6.85 15.13
C GLN A 430 20.85 -5.70 14.98
N VAL A 431 20.53 -5.04 16.09
CA VAL A 431 19.59 -3.92 16.11
C VAL A 431 20.19 -2.66 15.48
N GLY A 432 19.33 -1.87 14.82
CA GLY A 432 19.66 -0.53 14.36
C GLY A 432 19.51 0.53 15.47
N ASN A 433 19.70 1.80 15.10
CA ASN A 433 19.56 2.94 16.02
C ASN A 433 18.15 3.02 16.65
N TRP A 434 17.13 2.72 15.85
CA TRP A 434 15.76 2.59 16.31
C TRP A 434 15.43 1.11 16.53
N ASN A 435 15.01 0.72 17.73
CA ASN A 435 14.72 -0.66 18.07
C ASN A 435 13.64 -0.80 19.14
N LEU A 436 13.06 -1.97 19.24
CA LEU A 436 11.99 -2.31 20.20
C LEU A 436 12.52 -2.76 21.57
N GLY A 437 13.83 -2.97 21.71
CA GLY A 437 14.39 -3.60 22.91
C GLY A 437 13.73 -4.96 23.16
N ASN A 438 13.36 -5.27 24.40
CA ASN A 438 12.69 -6.53 24.75
C ASN A 438 11.22 -6.61 24.29
N LYS A 439 10.65 -5.52 23.79
CA LYS A 439 9.23 -5.51 23.37
C LYS A 439 8.97 -6.38 22.14
N TYR A 440 9.97 -6.62 21.28
CA TYR A 440 9.82 -7.50 20.12
C TYR A 440 9.34 -8.91 20.50
N LYS A 441 9.66 -9.38 21.73
CA LYS A 441 9.32 -10.73 22.20
C LYS A 441 7.82 -11.01 22.22
N TRP A 442 7.01 -9.97 22.49
CA TRP A 442 5.56 -10.07 22.50
C TRP A 442 4.91 -9.37 21.29
N MET A 443 5.51 -8.29 20.77
CA MET A 443 4.93 -7.55 19.63
C MET A 443 4.97 -8.35 18.35
N ALA A 444 6.08 -9.03 18.05
CA ALA A 444 6.21 -9.79 16.81
C ALA A 444 5.22 -10.98 16.71
N PRO A 445 5.02 -11.82 17.75
CA PRO A 445 3.98 -12.84 17.72
C PRO A 445 2.57 -12.27 17.52
N ILE A 446 2.24 -11.14 18.17
CA ILE A 446 0.95 -10.46 17.99
C ILE A 446 0.79 -9.98 16.55
N ALA A 447 1.83 -9.33 15.98
CA ALA A 447 1.83 -8.86 14.60
C ALA A 447 1.60 -10.02 13.60
N VAL A 448 2.31 -11.13 13.77
CA VAL A 448 2.16 -12.31 12.90
C VAL A 448 0.77 -12.94 13.07
N ALA A 449 0.27 -13.06 14.28
CA ALA A 449 -1.06 -13.62 14.55
C ALA A 449 -2.16 -12.74 13.91
N GLU A 450 -2.07 -11.43 14.08
CA GLU A 450 -2.99 -10.47 13.45
C GLU A 450 -2.99 -10.62 11.94
N ILE A 451 -1.82 -10.62 11.29
CA ILE A 451 -1.69 -10.80 9.84
C ILE A 451 -2.35 -12.11 9.38
N LEU A 452 -2.12 -13.21 10.07
CA LEU A 452 -2.70 -14.51 9.69
C LEU A 452 -4.21 -14.52 9.85
N ILE A 453 -4.74 -13.96 10.96
CA ILE A 453 -6.17 -13.87 11.22
C ILE A 453 -6.87 -13.00 10.18
N THR A 454 -6.35 -11.82 9.90
CA THR A 454 -6.97 -10.88 8.95
C THR A 454 -6.83 -11.37 7.50
N SER A 455 -5.71 -12.02 7.13
CA SER A 455 -5.58 -12.69 5.85
C SER A 455 -6.59 -13.84 5.70
N PHE A 456 -6.83 -14.61 6.78
CA PHE A 456 -7.86 -15.63 6.79
C PHE A 456 -9.27 -15.04 6.63
N ILE A 457 -9.58 -13.95 7.34
CA ILE A 457 -10.85 -13.24 7.19
C ILE A 457 -11.06 -12.75 5.74
N ALA A 458 -10.02 -12.21 5.11
CA ALA A 458 -10.09 -11.67 3.75
C ALA A 458 -10.40 -12.73 2.67
N ILE A 459 -10.11 -14.00 2.93
CA ILE A 459 -10.42 -15.10 2.01
C ILE A 459 -11.80 -15.73 2.25
N LEU A 460 -12.49 -15.37 3.33
CA LEU A 460 -13.81 -15.93 3.63
C LEU A 460 -14.88 -15.43 2.63
N PRO A 461 -15.87 -16.27 2.28
CA PRO A 461 -17.04 -15.81 1.53
C PRO A 461 -17.76 -14.66 2.25
N ASN A 462 -18.08 -13.63 1.51
CA ASN A 462 -18.70 -12.41 2.03
C ASN A 462 -20.19 -12.27 1.63
N ASN A 463 -20.74 -13.29 0.95
CA ASN A 463 -22.13 -13.35 0.56
C ASN A 463 -22.63 -14.82 0.61
N MET A 464 -23.86 -15.05 1.03
CA MET A 464 -24.44 -16.41 1.13
C MET A 464 -24.46 -17.13 -0.23
N TYR A 465 -24.80 -16.40 -1.29
CA TYR A 465 -24.85 -16.93 -2.66
C TYR A 465 -23.47 -17.19 -3.27
N GLY A 466 -22.40 -16.90 -2.58
CA GLY A 466 -21.03 -17.27 -2.94
C GLY A 466 -20.64 -18.70 -2.50
N PHE A 467 -21.47 -19.37 -1.72
CA PHE A 467 -21.24 -20.77 -1.32
C PHE A 467 -21.81 -21.73 -2.38
N PRO A 468 -20.99 -22.66 -2.93
CA PRO A 468 -21.45 -23.62 -3.93
C PRO A 468 -22.59 -24.54 -3.47
N THR A 469 -22.81 -24.63 -2.16
CA THR A 469 -23.87 -25.45 -1.56
C THR A 469 -25.21 -24.72 -1.43
N ASP A 470 -25.26 -23.42 -1.69
CA ASP A 470 -26.49 -22.65 -1.66
C ASP A 470 -27.29 -22.80 -2.96
N THR A 471 -28.62 -22.84 -2.85
CA THR A 471 -29.53 -22.96 -4.02
C THR A 471 -29.53 -21.74 -4.92
N GLY A 472 -29.13 -20.58 -4.39
CA GLY A 472 -28.96 -19.31 -5.12
C GLY A 472 -27.53 -19.08 -5.59
N PHE A 473 -26.67 -20.09 -5.56
CA PHE A 473 -25.25 -19.93 -5.94
C PHE A 473 -25.09 -19.29 -7.32
N ALA A 474 -24.26 -18.24 -7.36
CA ALA A 474 -23.84 -17.63 -8.61
C ALA A 474 -22.37 -17.18 -8.51
N LEU A 475 -21.63 -17.42 -9.59
CA LEU A 475 -20.19 -17.08 -9.69
C LEU A 475 -19.90 -15.60 -9.36
N LYS A 476 -20.85 -14.72 -9.62
CA LYS A 476 -20.76 -13.27 -9.32
C LYS A 476 -20.64 -12.94 -7.82
N TYR A 477 -21.03 -13.85 -6.93
CA TYR A 477 -20.95 -13.66 -5.47
C TYR A 477 -19.75 -14.37 -4.83
N VAL A 478 -18.97 -15.11 -5.64
CA VAL A 478 -17.81 -15.84 -5.13
C VAL A 478 -16.70 -14.86 -4.74
N ASN A 479 -16.12 -15.04 -3.54
CA ASN A 479 -14.87 -14.39 -3.19
C ASN A 479 -13.71 -15.07 -3.94
N TYR A 480 -13.18 -14.44 -4.96
CA TYR A 480 -12.07 -14.96 -5.77
C TYR A 480 -10.70 -14.86 -5.09
N THR A 481 -10.59 -14.20 -3.95
CA THR A 481 -9.32 -14.04 -3.21
C THR A 481 -8.61 -15.37 -2.94
N PRO A 482 -9.29 -16.43 -2.43
CA PRO A 482 -8.63 -17.71 -2.18
C PRO A 482 -8.06 -18.34 -3.47
N ILE A 483 -8.77 -18.20 -4.59
CA ILE A 483 -8.36 -18.78 -5.88
C ILE A 483 -7.11 -18.06 -6.38
N VAL A 484 -7.09 -16.74 -6.33
CA VAL A 484 -5.98 -15.95 -6.87
C VAL A 484 -4.76 -16.01 -5.95
N VAL A 485 -4.95 -15.86 -4.64
CA VAL A 485 -3.85 -15.99 -3.65
C VAL A 485 -3.30 -17.42 -3.66
N GLY A 486 -4.17 -18.43 -3.63
CA GLY A 486 -3.78 -19.83 -3.71
C GLY A 486 -3.06 -20.17 -5.02
N GLY A 487 -3.57 -19.67 -6.13
CA GLY A 487 -2.92 -19.79 -7.44
C GLY A 487 -1.54 -19.12 -7.50
N ALA A 488 -1.41 -17.92 -6.95
CA ALA A 488 -0.13 -17.22 -6.84
C ALA A 488 0.86 -18.01 -5.97
N LEU A 489 0.45 -18.46 -4.79
CA LEU A 489 1.29 -19.28 -3.90
C LEU A 489 1.71 -20.60 -4.56
N LEU A 490 0.80 -21.26 -5.28
CA LEU A 490 1.11 -22.47 -6.03
C LEU A 490 2.11 -22.20 -7.16
N ALA A 491 1.92 -21.11 -7.91
CA ALA A 491 2.84 -20.70 -8.96
C ALA A 491 4.25 -20.40 -8.40
N LEU A 492 4.32 -19.71 -7.26
CA LEU A 492 5.58 -19.44 -6.57
C LEU A 492 6.22 -20.73 -6.06
N TRP A 493 5.44 -21.67 -5.53
CA TRP A 493 5.95 -22.97 -5.08
C TRP A 493 6.51 -23.78 -6.26
N ILE A 494 5.77 -23.86 -7.38
CA ILE A 494 6.26 -24.52 -8.61
C ILE A 494 7.52 -23.81 -9.11
N GLY A 495 7.51 -22.48 -9.24
CA GLY A 495 8.64 -21.68 -9.70
C GLY A 495 9.89 -21.88 -8.87
N TRP A 496 9.77 -21.94 -7.53
CA TRP A 496 10.88 -22.26 -6.64
C TRP A 496 11.45 -23.65 -6.90
N HIS A 497 10.59 -24.68 -6.89
CA HIS A 497 11.05 -26.06 -6.98
C HIS A 497 11.54 -26.46 -8.37
N ALA A 498 10.93 -25.92 -9.42
CA ALA A 498 11.29 -26.21 -10.80
C ALA A 498 12.54 -25.44 -11.27
N SER A 499 12.76 -24.21 -10.78
CA SER A 499 13.78 -23.34 -11.35
C SER A 499 14.54 -22.51 -10.31
N ALA A 500 13.86 -21.66 -9.53
CA ALA A 500 14.50 -20.59 -8.77
C ALA A 500 15.51 -21.07 -7.74
N LYS A 501 15.31 -22.21 -7.09
CA LYS A 501 16.25 -22.80 -6.11
C LYS A 501 17.66 -23.07 -6.68
N HIS A 502 17.83 -23.12 -8.02
CA HIS A 502 19.10 -23.43 -8.66
C HIS A 502 19.92 -22.18 -9.02
N TRP A 503 19.28 -21.01 -9.11
CA TRP A 503 19.96 -19.79 -9.55
C TRP A 503 19.74 -18.59 -8.62
N PHE A 504 18.65 -18.57 -7.83
CA PHE A 504 18.38 -17.47 -6.93
C PHE A 504 19.07 -17.69 -5.58
N THR A 505 20.02 -16.82 -5.28
CA THR A 505 20.85 -16.90 -4.06
C THR A 505 20.48 -15.85 -3.00
N GLY A 506 19.50 -15.00 -3.29
CA GLY A 506 19.14 -13.83 -2.46
C GLY A 506 19.85 -12.56 -2.94
N PRO A 507 19.98 -11.53 -2.05
CA PRO A 507 20.64 -10.28 -2.36
C PRO A 507 22.04 -10.47 -2.93
N LYS A 508 22.35 -9.78 -4.02
CA LYS A 508 23.67 -9.80 -4.67
C LYS A 508 24.43 -8.55 -4.29
N HIS A 509 25.67 -8.70 -3.88
CA HIS A 509 26.55 -7.56 -3.69
C HIS A 509 26.81 -6.88 -5.05
N THR A 510 26.69 -5.55 -5.08
CA THR A 510 27.05 -4.73 -6.26
C THR A 510 28.51 -4.30 -6.22
N ILE A 511 29.24 -4.72 -5.21
CA ILE A 511 30.65 -4.41 -4.96
C ILE A 511 31.40 -5.73 -4.90
N ASP A 512 32.39 -5.91 -5.80
CA ASP A 512 33.34 -7.01 -5.77
C ASP A 512 34.49 -6.63 -4.82
N LEU A 513 34.62 -7.34 -3.71
CA LEU A 513 35.63 -7.05 -2.71
C LEU A 513 36.87 -7.92 -2.92
N PRO A 514 38.09 -7.35 -2.98
CA PRO A 514 39.31 -8.09 -2.79
C PRO A 514 39.34 -8.75 -1.40
N ALA A 515 39.95 -9.90 -1.30
CA ALA A 515 40.04 -10.62 -0.03
C ALA A 515 40.71 -9.74 1.05
N GLY A 516 39.96 -9.41 2.10
CA GLY A 516 40.44 -8.62 3.25
C GLY A 516 40.11 -7.12 3.23
N VAL A 517 39.45 -6.63 2.21
CA VAL A 517 38.99 -5.20 2.13
C VAL A 517 37.51 -5.16 2.42
N SER A 518 37.06 -4.19 3.22
CA SER A 518 35.64 -3.95 3.43
C SER A 518 35.03 -3.20 2.24
N SER A 519 33.74 -3.41 1.97
CA SER A 519 33.02 -2.68 0.91
C SER A 519 33.04 -1.16 1.10
N ALA A 520 33.04 -0.70 2.35
CA ALA A 520 33.14 0.72 2.66
C ALA A 520 34.51 1.31 2.29
N ASP A 521 35.59 0.54 2.50
CA ASP A 521 36.96 0.98 2.15
C ASP A 521 37.15 1.08 0.63
N GLU A 522 36.58 0.15 -0.14
CA GLU A 522 36.68 0.15 -1.62
C GLU A 522 35.94 1.36 -2.21
N ILE A 523 34.72 1.64 -1.73
CA ILE A 523 33.96 2.80 -2.18
C ILE A 523 34.66 4.12 -1.78
N ALA A 524 35.23 4.18 -0.58
CA ALA A 524 36.00 5.35 -0.13
C ALA A 524 37.21 5.61 -1.02
N LEU A 525 37.93 4.55 -1.44
CA LEU A 525 39.05 4.64 -2.38
C LEU A 525 38.60 5.10 -3.75
N GLU A 526 37.49 4.57 -4.28
CA GLU A 526 36.93 4.97 -5.57
C GLU A 526 36.51 6.45 -5.58
N HIS A 527 35.90 6.94 -4.49
CA HIS A 527 35.54 8.35 -4.33
C HIS A 527 36.78 9.24 -4.26
N HIS A 528 37.82 8.80 -3.55
CA HIS A 528 39.09 9.53 -3.47
C HIS A 528 39.73 9.64 -4.86
N ASP A 529 39.80 8.55 -5.62
CA ASP A 529 40.39 8.52 -6.95
C ASP A 529 39.64 9.38 -7.97
N LYS A 530 38.32 9.56 -7.78
CA LYS A 530 37.46 10.41 -8.59
C LYS A 530 37.38 11.86 -8.11
N GLY A 531 38.06 12.20 -7.00
CA GLY A 531 38.03 13.56 -6.41
C GLY A 531 36.65 13.98 -5.87
N ILE A 532 35.80 13.02 -5.52
CA ILE A 532 34.45 13.27 -5.00
C ILE A 532 34.55 13.55 -3.49
N LEU A 533 34.12 14.74 -3.06
CA LEU A 533 34.06 15.10 -1.64
C LEU A 533 32.87 14.43 -0.92
N PRO A 534 32.99 14.12 0.38
CA PRO A 534 31.87 13.57 1.16
C PRO A 534 30.67 14.51 1.15
N GLY A 535 29.49 14.00 0.76
CA GLY A 535 28.26 14.78 0.67
C GLY A 535 28.06 15.54 -0.65
N GLU A 536 28.98 15.52 -1.60
CA GLU A 536 28.73 15.99 -2.96
C GLU A 536 28.03 14.85 -3.76
N HIS A 537 26.75 14.98 -3.91
CA HIS A 537 26.03 14.19 -4.92
C HIS A 537 26.55 14.56 -6.32
N HIS A 538 26.90 13.56 -7.14
CA HIS A 538 27.35 13.74 -8.51
C HIS A 538 26.63 14.90 -9.21
N LYS A 539 27.30 16.03 -9.35
CA LYS A 539 26.95 17.01 -10.36
C LYS A 539 27.19 16.33 -11.71
N HIS A 540 26.21 16.40 -12.57
CA HIS A 540 26.24 15.85 -13.91
C HIS A 540 27.62 15.95 -14.54
N GLU A 541 28.27 14.82 -14.81
CA GLU A 541 29.27 14.78 -15.89
C GLU A 541 28.48 14.73 -17.22
N ASP A 542 28.41 15.85 -17.90
CA ASP A 542 28.03 15.85 -19.30
C ASP A 542 29.04 14.98 -20.08
N PRO A 543 28.58 14.07 -20.97
CA PRO A 543 29.49 13.29 -21.77
C PRO A 543 30.36 14.26 -22.63
N PRO A 544 31.67 13.99 -22.82
CA PRO A 544 32.52 14.83 -23.62
C PRO A 544 31.92 14.97 -25.02
N ALA A 545 31.76 16.21 -25.48
CA ALA A 545 31.32 16.52 -26.83
C ALA A 545 32.25 15.81 -27.83
N SER A 546 31.64 14.93 -28.65
CA SER A 546 32.36 14.31 -29.78
C SER A 546 32.81 15.39 -30.73
N SER A 547 34.12 15.58 -30.81
CA SER A 547 34.78 16.31 -31.89
C SER A 547 34.74 15.51 -33.18
#